data_da482d4a4da694b333d63abd05d71d8e
#
_entry.id   da482d4a4da694b333d63abd05d71d8e
#
_cell.length_a   1.000
_cell.length_b   1.000
_cell.length_c   1.000
_cell.angle_alpha   90.00
_cell.angle_beta   90.00
_cell.angle_gamma   90.00
#
_symmetry.space_group_name_H-M   'P 1'
#
loop_
_entity.id
_entity.type
_entity.pdbx_description
1 polymer ?
#
loop_
_entity_poly.entity_id
_entity_poly.type
_entity_poly.pdbx_seq_one_letter_code
_entity_poly.pdbx_strand_id
1 'polypeptide(L)'
;KRFARSFFISSLPRMCTFPEIFRDLYFFGDINTSIYITPIKEERSQNELNRVINELETERIVAADKGNINRESIISQKRMEAEELRDAIASGFNKLFEASIVATLFEYNEEELDKFTKLLTGEMSKTLVGIRTAWGIQEEAFQSNLPLMNDKINKKHTFDRNSMGTVFPFTTSEIGHPTGVPIGFNKQTGTPILFDNFHKSLTNYNMVIFAKSGAGKSVTMKTLVSRSSVLMGIESLALDAEGEYRIVAESLGGINVVISPTSKTIINVFDIETEIIKDEITGRERNVLNVENKVEDVTQALLTMARGSTRSDEVNELTKQIIAESVAEEYESRGITDDINSLYEDNDPTRRFSRNYIGRVKKEMPTIGSWFKRILRKGQENENPDYRFHYSYLSKVMKQYVREYNGQMAYFDGQSTFELLDGTPFINLDISQLEERFARPLAQQILLSWIWEKYVKKNSEDKEKAAKKRVLIDEAWMLLPYPEAVDFLNTMARRARKRNVSLAVMSQKFQDFYEKPEAQAVLTSSDTKLFLAQDKSEIPYIKEVFKLSEGEAAFLTTCNRGEGLLKVGSDTAIISIRPTKKEFEFVETNVNKIKLIQEQKQKEQERSKKNVQS
;
A
#
# COMPACT_ATOMS: atom_id res chain seq x y z
N LYS A 1 14.23 -24.67 -36.67
CA LYS A 1 15.51 -25.22 -36.18
C LYS A 1 15.93 -24.35 -35.00
N ARG A 2 16.22 -24.96 -33.87
CA ARG A 2 16.64 -24.27 -32.65
C ARG A 2 17.99 -24.81 -32.21
N PHE A 3 18.79 -23.97 -31.58
CA PHE A 3 20.02 -24.35 -30.92
C PHE A 3 19.70 -24.64 -29.46
N ALA A 4 20.39 -25.64 -28.89
CA ALA A 4 20.21 -26.06 -27.52
C ALA A 4 21.57 -26.22 -26.83
N ARG A 5 21.63 -25.85 -25.54
CA ARG A 5 22.82 -26.05 -24.72
C ARG A 5 22.40 -26.54 -23.34
N SER A 6 22.94 -27.68 -22.97
CA SER A 6 22.66 -28.33 -21.71
C SER A 6 23.72 -28.07 -20.65
N PHE A 7 23.26 -27.96 -19.41
CA PHE A 7 24.03 -27.64 -18.23
C PHE A 7 23.71 -28.61 -17.10
N PHE A 8 24.64 -28.74 -16.15
CA PHE A 8 24.41 -29.43 -14.89
C PHE A 8 24.99 -28.64 -13.73
N ILE A 9 24.44 -28.86 -12.52
CA ILE A 9 24.98 -28.27 -11.29
C ILE A 9 26.34 -28.92 -10.99
N SER A 10 27.39 -28.12 -10.85
CA SER A 10 28.75 -28.58 -10.57
C SER A 10 29.17 -28.36 -9.12
N SER A 11 28.62 -27.36 -8.45
CA SER A 11 28.90 -27.07 -7.04
C SER A 11 27.72 -26.34 -6.41
N LEU A 12 27.58 -26.52 -5.11
CA LEU A 12 26.57 -25.90 -4.28
C LEU A 12 27.22 -25.01 -3.22
N PRO A 13 26.57 -23.97 -2.73
CA PRO A 13 27.01 -23.22 -1.57
C PRO A 13 26.99 -24.11 -0.32
N ARG A 14 27.75 -23.73 0.69
CA ARG A 14 27.84 -24.49 1.96
C ARG A 14 26.47 -24.66 2.64
N MET A 15 25.56 -23.70 2.47
CA MET A 15 24.22 -23.75 3.03
C MET A 15 23.20 -23.34 1.96
N CYS A 16 22.19 -24.18 1.77
CA CYS A 16 21.04 -23.90 0.92
C CYS A 16 19.85 -23.61 1.84
N THR A 17 19.65 -22.34 2.22
CA THR A 17 18.69 -21.96 3.28
C THR A 17 17.47 -21.21 2.77
N PHE A 18 17.44 -20.81 1.50
CA PHE A 18 16.31 -20.07 0.95
C PHE A 18 15.81 -20.68 -0.35
N PRO A 19 14.49 -20.68 -0.58
CA PRO A 19 13.85 -21.42 -1.70
C PRO A 19 14.15 -20.86 -3.09
N GLU A 20 14.75 -19.69 -3.20
CA GLU A 20 15.03 -19.03 -4.49
C GLU A 20 16.44 -19.33 -5.05
N ILE A 21 17.21 -20.21 -4.42
CA ILE A 21 18.61 -20.46 -4.79
C ILE A 21 18.77 -20.94 -6.24
N PHE A 22 17.77 -21.67 -6.76
CA PHE A 22 17.72 -22.20 -8.13
C PHE A 22 16.75 -21.47 -9.04
N ARG A 23 16.22 -20.32 -8.61
CA ARG A 23 15.20 -19.58 -9.34
C ARG A 23 15.56 -19.32 -10.80
N ASP A 24 16.76 -18.81 -11.02
CA ASP A 24 17.18 -18.43 -12.37
C ASP A 24 17.34 -19.66 -13.27
N LEU A 25 17.61 -20.83 -12.69
CA LEU A 25 17.63 -22.09 -13.43
C LEU A 25 16.24 -22.55 -13.89
N TYR A 26 15.16 -22.08 -13.23
CA TYR A 26 13.80 -22.48 -13.55
C TYR A 26 13.09 -21.49 -14.48
N PHE A 27 13.44 -20.21 -14.41
CA PHE A 27 12.71 -19.13 -15.07
C PHE A 27 13.55 -18.28 -16.04
N PHE A 28 14.74 -18.74 -16.41
CA PHE A 28 15.66 -18.01 -17.27
C PHE A 28 15.38 -18.27 -18.76
N GLY A 29 14.61 -17.40 -19.37
CA GLY A 29 14.32 -17.52 -20.81
C GLY A 29 13.58 -18.80 -21.19
N ASP A 30 13.93 -19.39 -22.33
CA ASP A 30 13.38 -20.67 -22.78
C ASP A 30 14.28 -21.82 -22.29
N ILE A 31 14.09 -22.21 -21.05
CA ILE A 31 14.89 -23.23 -20.36
C ILE A 31 13.99 -24.39 -19.89
N ASN A 32 14.46 -25.61 -20.10
CA ASN A 32 13.88 -26.80 -19.49
C ASN A 32 14.79 -27.30 -18.39
N THR A 33 14.23 -27.62 -17.22
CA THR A 33 14.99 -28.14 -16.08
C THR A 33 14.39 -29.45 -15.61
N SER A 34 15.25 -30.45 -15.43
CA SER A 34 14.91 -31.75 -14.86
C SER A 34 15.65 -31.95 -13.55
N ILE A 35 14.92 -32.39 -12.53
CA ILE A 35 15.45 -32.64 -11.18
C ILE A 35 15.18 -34.10 -10.85
N TYR A 36 16.24 -34.85 -10.67
CA TYR A 36 16.20 -36.25 -10.27
C TYR A 36 16.49 -36.39 -8.79
N ILE A 37 15.53 -36.81 -7.99
CA ILE A 37 15.63 -36.90 -6.54
C ILE A 37 15.56 -38.37 -6.13
N THR A 38 16.58 -38.86 -5.43
CA THR A 38 16.62 -40.22 -4.89
C THR A 38 16.84 -40.17 -3.40
N PRO A 39 15.94 -40.70 -2.56
CA PRO A 39 16.16 -40.77 -1.13
C PRO A 39 17.27 -41.80 -0.80
N ILE A 40 18.17 -41.44 0.08
CA ILE A 40 19.23 -42.34 0.58
C ILE A 40 18.65 -43.17 1.73
N LYS A 41 18.92 -44.47 1.74
CA LYS A 41 18.55 -45.33 2.86
C LYS A 41 19.26 -44.89 4.15
N GLU A 42 18.55 -44.93 5.25
CA GLU A 42 19.03 -44.46 6.56
C GLU A 42 20.34 -45.09 6.97
N GLU A 43 20.44 -46.42 6.86
CA GLU A 43 21.66 -47.19 7.15
C GLU A 43 22.87 -46.69 6.34
N ARG A 44 22.68 -46.42 5.05
CA ARG A 44 23.73 -45.86 4.18
C ARG A 44 24.12 -44.45 4.61
N SER A 45 23.13 -43.61 4.95
CA SER A 45 23.34 -42.22 5.42
C SER A 45 24.18 -42.22 6.72
N GLN A 46 23.82 -43.07 7.68
CA GLN A 46 24.54 -43.19 8.94
C GLN A 46 25.98 -43.67 8.75
N ASN A 47 26.19 -44.71 7.90
CA ASN A 47 27.54 -45.22 7.60
C ASN A 47 28.43 -44.16 6.93
N GLU A 48 27.88 -43.39 6.00
CA GLU A 48 28.60 -42.32 5.30
C GLU A 48 28.95 -41.18 6.26
N LEU A 49 28.03 -40.74 7.11
CA LEU A 49 28.28 -39.71 8.13
C LEU A 49 29.29 -40.17 9.18
N ASN A 50 29.21 -41.41 9.65
CA ASN A 50 30.22 -41.97 10.58
C ASN A 50 31.60 -41.97 9.95
N ARG A 51 31.71 -42.29 8.66
CA ARG A 51 32.99 -42.21 7.95
C ARG A 51 33.53 -40.76 7.90
N VAL A 52 32.67 -39.79 7.53
CA VAL A 52 33.04 -38.37 7.49
C VAL A 52 33.44 -37.86 8.89
N ILE A 53 32.73 -38.23 9.95
CA ILE A 53 33.05 -37.86 11.33
C ILE A 53 34.45 -38.40 11.72
N ASN A 54 34.74 -39.66 11.39
CA ASN A 54 36.04 -40.27 11.68
C ASN A 54 37.18 -39.60 10.87
N GLU A 55 36.95 -39.26 9.60
CA GLU A 55 37.90 -38.52 8.76
C GLU A 55 38.19 -37.12 9.35
N LEU A 56 37.14 -36.39 9.76
CA LEU A 56 37.27 -35.07 10.40
C LEU A 56 37.99 -35.14 11.76
N GLU A 57 37.76 -36.19 12.55
CA GLU A 57 38.46 -36.39 13.82
C GLU A 57 39.95 -36.65 13.58
N THR A 58 40.29 -37.45 12.57
CA THR A 58 41.67 -37.67 12.19
C THR A 58 42.37 -36.38 11.73
N GLU A 59 41.69 -35.60 10.88
CA GLU A 59 42.21 -34.29 10.45
C GLU A 59 42.35 -33.30 11.63
N ARG A 60 41.44 -33.32 12.60
CA ARG A 60 41.50 -32.48 13.81
C ARG A 60 42.77 -32.80 14.63
N ILE A 61 43.04 -34.07 14.85
CA ILE A 61 44.24 -34.53 15.59
C ILE A 61 45.49 -34.04 14.86
N VAL A 62 45.57 -34.21 13.55
CA VAL A 62 46.74 -33.76 12.76
C VAL A 62 46.89 -32.22 12.78
N ALA A 63 45.78 -31.47 12.83
CA ALA A 63 45.82 -30.02 12.92
C ALA A 63 46.28 -29.53 14.32
N ALA A 64 45.85 -30.23 15.37
CA ALA A 64 46.27 -29.99 16.75
C ALA A 64 47.79 -30.28 16.93
N ASP A 65 48.28 -31.41 16.42
CA ASP A 65 49.70 -31.78 16.47
C ASP A 65 50.61 -30.76 15.73
N LYS A 66 50.07 -30.11 14.71
CA LYS A 66 50.77 -29.03 13.97
C LYS A 66 50.60 -27.65 14.58
N GLY A 67 49.89 -27.51 15.69
CA GLY A 67 49.65 -26.25 16.39
C GLY A 67 48.77 -25.25 15.61
N ASN A 68 47.97 -25.68 14.63
CA ASN A 68 47.15 -24.82 13.79
C ASN A 68 45.75 -24.68 14.40
N ILE A 69 45.62 -23.82 15.41
CA ILE A 69 44.42 -23.59 16.21
C ILE A 69 43.20 -23.18 15.33
N ASN A 70 43.43 -22.33 14.31
CA ASN A 70 42.33 -21.89 13.43
C ASN A 70 41.75 -23.04 12.60
N ARG A 71 42.61 -23.92 12.07
CA ARG A 71 42.19 -25.08 11.30
C ARG A 71 41.51 -26.12 12.18
N GLU A 72 42.02 -26.34 13.40
CA GLU A 72 41.42 -27.24 14.38
C GLU A 72 39.98 -26.79 14.75
N SER A 73 39.78 -25.48 14.99
CA SER A 73 38.44 -24.91 15.29
C SER A 73 37.45 -25.16 14.15
N ILE A 74 37.83 -24.90 12.89
CA ILE A 74 36.99 -25.12 11.70
C ILE A 74 36.64 -26.60 11.54
N ILE A 75 37.58 -27.52 11.76
CA ILE A 75 37.36 -28.96 11.66
C ILE A 75 36.45 -29.44 12.80
N SER A 76 36.64 -28.94 14.01
CA SER A 76 35.79 -29.25 15.16
C SER A 76 34.33 -28.84 14.92
N GLN A 77 34.09 -27.64 14.34
CA GLN A 77 32.76 -27.19 13.99
C GLN A 77 32.12 -28.10 12.92
N LYS A 78 32.82 -28.44 11.85
CA LYS A 78 32.33 -29.37 10.81
C LYS A 78 31.97 -30.74 11.38
N ARG A 79 32.76 -31.23 12.33
CA ARG A 79 32.50 -32.51 13.01
C ARG A 79 31.20 -32.45 13.82
N MET A 80 31.03 -31.39 14.62
CA MET A 80 29.77 -31.19 15.39
C MET A 80 28.56 -31.13 14.45
N GLU A 81 28.63 -30.36 13.36
CA GLU A 81 27.56 -30.29 12.37
C GLU A 81 27.21 -31.68 11.77
N ALA A 82 28.22 -32.50 11.50
CA ALA A 82 28.04 -33.87 11.00
C ALA A 82 27.42 -34.81 12.04
N GLU A 83 27.84 -34.70 13.32
CA GLU A 83 27.26 -35.46 14.45
C GLU A 83 25.79 -35.10 14.66
N GLU A 84 25.43 -33.78 14.68
CA GLU A 84 24.05 -33.31 14.81
C GLU A 84 23.16 -33.82 13.66
N LEU A 85 23.67 -33.78 12.42
CA LEU A 85 22.95 -34.33 11.27
C LEU A 85 22.74 -35.84 11.37
N ARG A 86 23.75 -36.62 11.80
CA ARG A 86 23.65 -38.05 12.03
C ARG A 86 22.59 -38.37 13.08
N ASP A 87 22.58 -37.64 14.20
CA ASP A 87 21.66 -37.87 15.30
C ASP A 87 20.23 -37.47 14.92
N ALA A 88 20.06 -36.40 14.11
CA ALA A 88 18.77 -36.03 13.53
C ALA A 88 18.22 -37.07 12.55
N ILE A 89 19.11 -37.78 11.80
CA ILE A 89 18.72 -38.87 10.91
C ILE A 89 18.34 -40.12 11.74
N ALA A 90 19.12 -40.47 12.77
CA ALA A 90 18.85 -41.60 13.65
C ALA A 90 17.52 -41.45 14.40
N SER A 91 17.15 -40.23 14.74
CA SER A 91 15.84 -39.90 15.39
C SER A 91 14.67 -39.72 14.42
N GLY A 92 14.90 -39.83 13.11
CA GLY A 92 13.87 -39.68 12.06
C GLY A 92 13.46 -38.22 11.77
N PHE A 93 14.10 -37.22 12.39
CA PHE A 93 13.82 -35.80 12.15
C PHE A 93 14.38 -35.29 10.85
N ASN A 94 15.46 -35.93 10.31
CA ASN A 94 16.06 -35.56 9.03
C ASN A 94 16.27 -36.76 8.12
N LYS A 95 16.55 -36.54 6.83
CA LYS A 95 16.80 -37.56 5.83
C LYS A 95 17.70 -37.00 4.72
N LEU A 96 18.59 -37.82 4.19
CA LEU A 96 19.43 -37.45 3.07
C LEU A 96 18.80 -37.86 1.74
N PHE A 97 19.07 -37.04 0.73
CA PHE A 97 18.68 -37.23 -0.67
C PHE A 97 19.87 -36.99 -1.58
N GLU A 98 19.99 -37.78 -2.62
CA GLU A 98 20.80 -37.47 -3.78
C GLU A 98 19.96 -36.74 -4.82
N ALA A 99 20.40 -35.58 -5.29
CA ALA A 99 19.72 -34.86 -6.37
C ALA A 99 20.69 -34.54 -7.52
N SER A 100 20.26 -34.81 -8.74
CA SER A 100 20.92 -34.39 -9.98
C SER A 100 20.01 -33.39 -10.67
N ILE A 101 20.57 -32.22 -11.01
CA ILE A 101 19.80 -31.11 -11.63
C ILE A 101 20.46 -30.80 -12.98
N VAL A 102 19.66 -30.92 -14.03
CA VAL A 102 20.08 -30.76 -15.43
C VAL A 102 19.16 -29.73 -16.08
N ALA A 103 19.70 -28.78 -16.82
CA ALA A 103 18.94 -27.77 -17.52
C ALA A 103 19.38 -27.68 -18.99
N THR A 104 18.43 -27.34 -19.90
CA THR A 104 18.73 -27.11 -21.31
C THR A 104 18.10 -25.78 -21.74
N LEU A 105 18.93 -24.86 -22.19
CA LEU A 105 18.54 -23.56 -22.74
C LEU A 105 18.38 -23.67 -24.26
N PHE A 106 17.33 -23.04 -24.80
CA PHE A 106 17.01 -23.05 -26.22
C PHE A 106 16.99 -21.64 -26.78
N GLU A 107 17.64 -21.45 -27.95
CA GLU A 107 17.63 -20.19 -28.68
C GLU A 107 17.52 -20.40 -30.20
N TYR A 108 17.13 -19.36 -30.92
CA TYR A 108 16.96 -19.41 -32.37
C TYR A 108 18.28 -19.24 -33.13
N ASN A 109 19.29 -18.61 -32.55
CA ASN A 109 20.63 -18.47 -33.12
C ASN A 109 21.71 -18.75 -32.07
N GLU A 110 22.92 -19.04 -32.56
CA GLU A 110 24.04 -19.44 -31.73
C GLU A 110 24.62 -18.27 -30.92
N GLU A 111 24.61 -17.04 -31.47
CA GLU A 111 25.14 -15.86 -30.79
C GLU A 111 24.29 -15.50 -29.55
N GLU A 112 22.97 -15.58 -29.70
CA GLU A 112 22.06 -15.41 -28.56
C GLU A 112 22.22 -16.51 -27.53
N LEU A 113 22.38 -17.77 -27.95
CA LEU A 113 22.63 -18.88 -27.05
C LEU A 113 23.91 -18.65 -26.22
N ASP A 114 24.97 -18.15 -26.85
CA ASP A 114 26.21 -17.81 -26.15
C ASP A 114 26.04 -16.65 -25.16
N LYS A 115 25.32 -15.63 -25.56
CA LYS A 115 25.00 -14.48 -24.71
C LYS A 115 24.20 -14.90 -23.50
N PHE A 116 23.11 -15.65 -23.70
CA PHE A 116 22.26 -16.14 -22.61
C PHE A 116 22.98 -17.16 -21.72
N THR A 117 23.87 -17.97 -22.27
CA THR A 117 24.76 -18.87 -21.47
C THR A 117 25.61 -18.08 -20.49
N LYS A 118 26.25 -16.99 -20.93
CA LYS A 118 27.05 -16.13 -20.06
C LYS A 118 26.22 -15.45 -18.98
N LEU A 119 25.04 -14.96 -19.36
CA LEU A 119 24.12 -14.33 -18.41
C LEU A 119 23.64 -15.32 -17.34
N LEU A 120 23.17 -16.51 -17.74
CA LEU A 120 22.72 -17.56 -16.81
C LEU A 120 23.84 -17.96 -15.84
N THR A 121 25.06 -18.20 -16.37
CA THR A 121 26.21 -18.55 -15.53
C THR A 121 26.52 -17.42 -14.54
N GLY A 122 26.41 -16.16 -14.96
CA GLY A 122 26.63 -15.00 -14.11
C GLY A 122 25.58 -14.88 -13.01
N GLU A 123 24.29 -15.06 -13.32
CA GLU A 123 23.21 -15.01 -12.32
C GLU A 123 23.35 -16.14 -11.29
N MET A 124 23.58 -17.37 -11.73
CA MET A 124 23.76 -18.51 -10.82
C MET A 124 24.99 -18.33 -9.91
N SER A 125 26.05 -17.68 -10.40
CA SER A 125 27.24 -17.40 -9.59
C SER A 125 26.97 -16.43 -8.45
N LYS A 126 25.95 -15.53 -8.56
CA LYS A 126 25.54 -14.62 -7.47
C LYS A 126 24.98 -15.37 -6.26
N THR A 127 24.36 -16.52 -6.49
CA THR A 127 23.84 -17.40 -5.44
C THR A 127 24.85 -18.47 -5.00
N LEU A 128 26.10 -18.37 -5.46
CA LEU A 128 27.17 -19.32 -5.22
C LEU A 128 26.88 -20.74 -5.74
N VAL A 129 25.94 -20.88 -6.66
CA VAL A 129 25.65 -22.14 -7.36
C VAL A 129 26.50 -22.21 -8.62
N GLY A 130 27.37 -23.20 -8.70
CA GLY A 130 28.15 -23.44 -9.88
C GLY A 130 27.39 -24.28 -10.90
N ILE A 131 27.18 -23.72 -12.09
CA ILE A 131 26.69 -24.49 -13.25
C ILE A 131 27.79 -24.66 -14.26
N ARG A 132 27.80 -25.79 -14.96
CA ARG A 132 28.73 -26.05 -16.06
C ARG A 132 27.99 -26.52 -17.30
N THR A 133 28.43 -26.00 -18.44
CA THR A 133 28.05 -26.57 -19.73
C THR A 133 28.51 -28.01 -19.84
N ALA A 134 27.66 -28.89 -20.33
CA ALA A 134 27.91 -30.33 -20.44
C ALA A 134 28.83 -30.66 -21.64
N TRP A 135 30.00 -30.05 -21.70
CA TRP A 135 30.95 -30.27 -22.78
C TRP A 135 31.35 -31.75 -22.90
N GLY A 136 31.28 -32.31 -24.13
CA GLY A 136 31.56 -33.72 -24.42
C GLY A 136 30.46 -34.70 -24.05
N ILE A 137 29.41 -34.24 -23.34
CA ILE A 137 28.24 -35.03 -22.91
C ILE A 137 26.92 -34.27 -23.14
N GLN A 138 26.86 -33.44 -24.19
CA GLN A 138 25.66 -32.62 -24.51
C GLN A 138 24.46 -33.46 -24.85
N GLU A 139 24.65 -34.57 -25.57
CA GLU A 139 23.59 -35.47 -25.96
C GLU A 139 22.99 -36.17 -24.73
N GLU A 140 23.80 -36.67 -23.83
CA GLU A 140 23.38 -37.33 -22.60
C GLU A 140 22.64 -36.32 -21.68
N ALA A 141 23.14 -35.08 -21.61
CA ALA A 141 22.53 -34.02 -20.84
C ALA A 141 21.17 -33.62 -21.42
N PHE A 142 21.09 -33.48 -22.72
CA PHE A 142 19.83 -33.21 -23.40
C PHE A 142 18.81 -34.33 -23.18
N GLN A 143 19.26 -35.59 -23.34
CA GLN A 143 18.41 -36.76 -23.12
C GLN A 143 17.95 -36.87 -21.66
N SER A 144 18.81 -36.50 -20.70
CA SER A 144 18.43 -36.42 -19.29
C SER A 144 17.37 -35.33 -19.02
N ASN A 145 17.23 -34.34 -19.91
CA ASN A 145 16.22 -33.29 -19.76
C ASN A 145 14.90 -33.61 -20.50
N LEU A 146 14.83 -34.72 -21.19
CA LEU A 146 13.58 -35.21 -21.75
C LEU A 146 12.74 -35.93 -20.67
N PRO A 147 11.39 -35.97 -20.80
CA PRO A 147 10.50 -36.58 -19.80
C PRO A 147 10.55 -38.12 -19.83
N LEU A 148 11.74 -38.68 -19.86
CA LEU A 148 12.03 -40.13 -19.93
C LEU A 148 12.45 -40.71 -18.56
N MET A 149 12.52 -39.90 -17.53
CA MET A 149 12.95 -40.27 -16.16
C MET A 149 14.31 -41.02 -16.14
N ASN A 150 15.23 -40.62 -16.99
CA ASN A 150 16.55 -41.27 -17.12
C ASN A 150 17.69 -40.26 -16.99
N ASP A 151 18.34 -40.23 -15.82
CA ASP A 151 19.53 -39.39 -15.57
C ASP A 151 20.78 -40.07 -16.14
N LYS A 152 21.17 -39.67 -17.34
CA LYS A 152 22.40 -40.18 -17.99
C LYS A 152 23.65 -39.47 -17.54
N ILE A 153 23.57 -38.27 -16.96
CA ILE A 153 24.72 -37.51 -16.47
C ILE A 153 25.17 -38.02 -15.12
N ASN A 154 24.25 -38.40 -14.26
CA ASN A 154 24.48 -38.92 -12.91
C ASN A 154 25.41 -38.03 -12.06
N LYS A 155 25.30 -36.69 -12.19
CA LYS A 155 26.02 -35.71 -11.38
C LYS A 155 25.17 -35.33 -10.16
N LYS A 156 25.32 -36.14 -9.11
CA LYS A 156 24.51 -36.06 -7.91
C LYS A 156 25.18 -35.22 -6.82
N HIS A 157 24.35 -34.48 -6.09
CA HIS A 157 24.71 -33.75 -4.88
C HIS A 157 23.86 -34.25 -3.73
N THR A 158 24.42 -34.30 -2.53
CA THR A 158 23.69 -34.72 -1.33
C THR A 158 23.03 -33.53 -0.68
N PHE A 159 21.76 -33.67 -0.38
CA PHE A 159 20.91 -32.68 0.32
C PHE A 159 20.32 -33.32 1.57
N ASP A 160 20.21 -32.55 2.63
CA ASP A 160 19.35 -32.89 3.77
C ASP A 160 17.88 -32.44 3.48
N ARG A 161 16.93 -32.80 4.34
CA ARG A 161 15.50 -32.46 4.17
C ARG A 161 15.27 -30.97 3.96
N ASN A 162 15.92 -30.11 4.75
CA ASN A 162 15.71 -28.66 4.69
C ASN A 162 16.29 -28.07 3.40
N SER A 163 17.52 -28.44 3.04
CA SER A 163 18.15 -28.02 1.80
C SER A 163 17.42 -28.56 0.57
N MET A 164 16.86 -29.78 0.65
CA MET A 164 16.05 -30.33 -0.44
C MET A 164 14.78 -29.51 -0.69
N GLY A 165 14.19 -28.92 0.36
CA GLY A 165 13.06 -28.01 0.23
C GLY A 165 13.37 -26.77 -0.65
N THR A 166 14.63 -26.32 -0.69
CA THR A 166 15.04 -25.17 -1.51
C THR A 166 15.12 -25.47 -3.01
N VAL A 167 15.12 -26.75 -3.39
CA VAL A 167 15.12 -27.22 -4.79
C VAL A 167 13.70 -27.24 -5.39
N PHE A 168 12.66 -27.07 -4.55
CA PHE A 168 11.28 -27.10 -5.01
C PHE A 168 10.95 -25.89 -5.89
N PRO A 169 10.53 -26.09 -7.16
CA PRO A 169 10.39 -24.99 -8.12
C PRO A 169 9.11 -24.17 -7.98
N PHE A 170 8.13 -24.64 -7.19
CA PHE A 170 6.81 -24.01 -7.06
C PHE A 170 6.66 -23.26 -5.73
N THR A 171 7.60 -22.37 -5.45
CA THR A 171 7.63 -21.62 -4.17
C THR A 171 7.01 -20.22 -4.26
N THR A 172 6.49 -19.84 -5.43
CA THR A 172 5.95 -18.51 -5.65
C THR A 172 4.45 -18.49 -5.39
N SER A 173 4.00 -17.49 -4.65
CA SER A 173 2.59 -17.15 -4.56
C SER A 173 2.25 -16.18 -5.69
N GLU A 174 1.20 -16.48 -6.44
CA GLU A 174 0.68 -15.60 -7.48
C GLU A 174 -0.58 -14.89 -6.99
N ILE A 175 -0.61 -13.57 -7.14
CA ILE A 175 -1.81 -12.78 -6.92
C ILE A 175 -2.43 -12.51 -8.29
N GLY A 176 -3.62 -13.05 -8.52
CA GLY A 176 -4.33 -12.89 -9.77
C GLY A 176 -5.84 -12.73 -9.57
N HIS A 177 -6.34 -11.51 -9.74
CA HIS A 177 -7.77 -11.23 -9.79
C HIS A 177 -8.20 -11.07 -11.25
N PRO A 178 -9.02 -11.97 -11.81
CA PRO A 178 -9.40 -11.92 -13.24
C PRO A 178 -10.05 -10.60 -13.68
N THR A 179 -10.68 -9.90 -12.74
CA THR A 179 -11.31 -8.59 -12.96
C THR A 179 -10.36 -7.41 -12.69
N GLY A 180 -9.11 -7.69 -12.30
CA GLY A 180 -8.16 -6.69 -11.85
C GLY A 180 -7.42 -5.98 -12.97
N VAL A 181 -6.69 -4.94 -12.58
CA VAL A 181 -5.78 -4.20 -13.45
C VAL A 181 -4.34 -4.71 -13.31
N PRO A 182 -3.53 -4.70 -14.37
CA PRO A 182 -2.12 -5.04 -14.27
C PRO A 182 -1.39 -3.94 -13.48
N ILE A 183 -0.95 -4.22 -12.26
CA ILE A 183 -0.23 -3.23 -11.44
C ILE A 183 1.28 -3.34 -11.54
N GLY A 184 1.80 -4.50 -11.91
CA GLY A 184 3.22 -4.79 -12.00
C GLY A 184 3.46 -6.23 -12.40
N PHE A 185 4.66 -6.69 -12.15
CA PHE A 185 5.07 -8.06 -12.43
C PHE A 185 5.53 -8.74 -11.14
N ASN A 186 5.18 -10.00 -10.98
CA ASN A 186 5.78 -10.84 -9.97
C ASN A 186 7.28 -10.95 -10.29
N LYS A 187 8.13 -10.52 -9.36
CA LYS A 187 9.58 -10.50 -9.60
C LYS A 187 10.18 -11.90 -9.67
N GLN A 188 9.52 -12.88 -9.07
CA GLN A 188 9.97 -14.26 -9.05
C GLN A 188 9.63 -14.99 -10.34
N THR A 189 8.41 -14.86 -10.84
CA THR A 189 7.93 -15.59 -12.03
C THR A 189 7.97 -14.77 -13.31
N GLY A 190 8.04 -13.44 -13.20
CA GLY A 190 7.92 -12.53 -14.36
C GLY A 190 6.48 -12.38 -14.87
N THR A 191 5.50 -13.04 -14.24
CA THR A 191 4.08 -12.96 -14.61
C THR A 191 3.47 -11.61 -14.24
N PRO A 192 2.54 -11.06 -15.03
CA PRO A 192 1.81 -9.84 -14.66
C PRO A 192 0.89 -10.11 -13.46
N ILE A 193 0.90 -9.20 -12.49
CA ILE A 193 0.00 -9.23 -11.35
C ILE A 193 -1.25 -8.43 -11.70
N LEU A 194 -2.38 -9.12 -11.82
CA LEU A 194 -3.70 -8.52 -11.97
C LEU A 194 -4.32 -8.29 -10.60
N PHE A 195 -4.60 -7.05 -10.28
CA PHE A 195 -5.03 -6.67 -8.94
C PHE A 195 -6.37 -5.91 -8.94
N ASP A 196 -7.30 -6.36 -8.11
CA ASP A 196 -8.57 -5.70 -7.81
C ASP A 196 -8.78 -5.66 -6.30
N ASN A 197 -8.64 -4.48 -5.70
CA ASN A 197 -8.87 -4.33 -4.27
C ASN A 197 -10.36 -4.38 -3.87
N PHE A 198 -11.28 -4.43 -4.85
CA PHE A 198 -12.72 -4.67 -4.65
C PHE A 198 -13.12 -6.12 -4.95
N HIS A 199 -12.15 -7.03 -5.10
CA HIS A 199 -12.45 -8.43 -5.41
C HIS A 199 -13.26 -9.10 -4.29
N LYS A 200 -14.19 -9.97 -4.67
CA LYS A 200 -15.15 -10.62 -3.75
C LYS A 200 -14.49 -11.50 -2.69
N SER A 201 -13.28 -12.01 -2.95
CA SER A 201 -12.52 -12.82 -1.98
C SER A 201 -12.01 -12.01 -0.79
N LEU A 202 -11.96 -10.68 -0.89
CA LEU A 202 -11.44 -9.81 0.17
C LEU A 202 -12.52 -9.54 1.22
N THR A 203 -12.13 -9.59 2.48
CA THR A 203 -13.00 -9.26 3.60
C THR A 203 -13.14 -7.75 3.78
N ASN A 204 -12.15 -6.99 3.30
CA ASN A 204 -12.12 -5.54 3.33
C ASN A 204 -11.46 -4.99 2.04
N TYR A 205 -11.87 -3.82 1.59
CA TYR A 205 -11.34 -3.18 0.36
C TYR A 205 -10.22 -2.18 0.65
N ASN A 206 -9.93 -1.93 1.92
CA ASN A 206 -8.91 -0.95 2.31
C ASN A 206 -7.50 -1.44 1.99
N MET A 207 -6.61 -0.48 1.80
CA MET A 207 -5.21 -0.72 1.50
C MET A 207 -4.32 0.18 2.36
N VAL A 208 -3.15 -0.35 2.74
CA VAL A 208 -2.07 0.43 3.35
C VAL A 208 -0.80 0.29 2.54
N ILE A 209 -0.09 1.40 2.37
CA ILE A 209 1.15 1.45 1.61
C ILE A 209 2.23 2.14 2.45
N PHE A 210 3.28 1.39 2.74
CA PHE A 210 4.44 1.91 3.47
C PHE A 210 5.68 1.89 2.59
N ALA A 211 6.43 2.99 2.61
CA ALA A 211 7.59 3.14 1.76
C ALA A 211 8.51 4.22 2.31
N LYS A 212 9.82 3.95 2.43
CA LYS A 212 10.77 5.03 2.71
C LYS A 212 10.73 6.09 1.61
N SER A 213 11.18 7.30 1.93
CA SER A 213 11.25 8.40 0.96
C SER A 213 11.99 7.97 -0.32
N GLY A 214 11.44 8.30 -1.49
CA GLY A 214 12.03 7.96 -2.79
C GLY A 214 11.85 6.51 -3.25
N ALA A 215 11.22 5.62 -2.47
CA ALA A 215 10.99 4.22 -2.86
C ALA A 215 9.93 4.03 -3.97
N GLY A 216 9.19 5.07 -4.33
CA GLY A 216 8.21 5.04 -5.43
C GLY A 216 6.76 4.95 -4.98
N LYS A 217 6.43 5.30 -3.72
CA LYS A 217 5.07 5.31 -3.15
C LYS A 217 4.06 6.00 -4.07
N SER A 218 4.29 7.27 -4.38
CA SER A 218 3.38 8.09 -5.19
C SER A 218 3.26 7.59 -6.63
N VAL A 219 4.37 7.17 -7.25
CA VAL A 219 4.36 6.59 -8.61
C VAL A 219 3.51 5.32 -8.63
N THR A 220 3.66 4.46 -7.63
CA THR A 220 2.88 3.24 -7.47
C THR A 220 1.38 3.52 -7.39
N MET A 221 0.99 4.44 -6.50
CA MET A 221 -0.42 4.77 -6.31
C MET A 221 -1.01 5.46 -7.54
N LYS A 222 -0.30 6.40 -8.14
CA LYS A 222 -0.73 7.06 -9.38
C LYS A 222 -0.95 6.06 -10.51
N THR A 223 -0.06 5.06 -10.65
CA THR A 223 -0.20 3.99 -11.64
C THR A 223 -1.44 3.14 -11.38
N LEU A 224 -1.65 2.72 -10.11
CA LEU A 224 -2.82 1.95 -9.72
C LEU A 224 -4.13 2.71 -9.97
N VAL A 225 -4.18 3.97 -9.54
CA VAL A 225 -5.36 4.83 -9.71
C VAL A 225 -5.68 5.03 -11.18
N SER A 226 -4.69 5.39 -12.00
CA SER A 226 -4.91 5.64 -13.43
C SER A 226 -5.44 4.40 -14.14
N ARG A 227 -4.82 3.23 -13.91
CA ARG A 227 -5.25 1.97 -14.52
C ARG A 227 -6.64 1.55 -14.03
N SER A 228 -6.89 1.63 -12.72
CA SER A 228 -8.18 1.22 -12.16
C SER A 228 -9.32 2.18 -12.53
N SER A 229 -9.05 3.47 -12.69
CA SER A 229 -10.05 4.43 -13.18
C SER A 229 -10.44 4.11 -14.63
N VAL A 230 -9.45 3.91 -15.51
CA VAL A 230 -9.72 3.67 -16.94
C VAL A 230 -10.29 2.27 -17.22
N LEU A 231 -9.79 1.24 -16.56
CA LEU A 231 -10.14 -0.16 -16.86
C LEU A 231 -11.30 -0.71 -16.03
N MET A 232 -11.52 -0.15 -14.84
CA MET A 232 -12.53 -0.65 -13.88
C MET A 232 -13.58 0.40 -13.51
N GLY A 233 -13.44 1.64 -14.00
CA GLY A 233 -14.35 2.74 -13.64
C GLY A 233 -14.33 3.12 -12.16
N ILE A 234 -13.19 2.90 -11.47
CA ILE A 234 -13.07 3.27 -10.05
C ILE A 234 -12.87 4.77 -9.94
N GLU A 235 -13.81 5.42 -9.27
CA GLU A 235 -13.71 6.83 -8.90
C GLU A 235 -12.73 6.97 -7.73
N SER A 236 -11.81 7.93 -7.78
CA SER A 236 -10.83 8.13 -6.70
C SER A 236 -10.82 9.59 -6.25
N LEU A 237 -10.71 9.80 -4.93
CA LEU A 237 -10.51 11.10 -4.32
C LEU A 237 -9.22 11.06 -3.49
N ALA A 238 -8.28 11.95 -3.79
CA ALA A 238 -7.02 12.07 -3.06
C ALA A 238 -7.03 13.27 -2.12
N LEU A 239 -6.58 13.04 -0.89
CA LEU A 239 -6.17 14.06 0.05
C LEU A 239 -4.65 14.19 -0.04
N ASP A 240 -4.21 15.21 -0.78
CA ASP A 240 -2.85 15.36 -1.27
C ASP A 240 -2.07 16.39 -0.43
N ALA A 241 -1.23 15.90 0.46
CA ALA A 241 -0.43 16.74 1.33
C ALA A 241 0.82 17.32 0.65
N GLU A 242 1.30 16.70 -0.44
CA GLU A 242 2.54 17.07 -1.11
C GLU A 242 2.33 17.73 -2.49
N GLY A 243 1.09 17.82 -2.99
CA GLY A 243 0.75 18.42 -4.28
C GLY A 243 1.16 17.58 -5.49
N GLU A 244 1.22 16.26 -5.32
CA GLU A 244 1.75 15.35 -6.34
C GLU A 244 0.71 14.83 -7.34
N TYR A 245 -0.59 14.86 -7.02
CA TYR A 245 -1.64 14.20 -7.80
C TYR A 245 -2.32 15.08 -8.85
N ARG A 246 -1.99 16.36 -8.91
CA ARG A 246 -2.60 17.31 -9.86
C ARG A 246 -2.54 16.81 -11.31
N ILE A 247 -1.36 16.41 -11.79
CA ILE A 247 -1.16 16.00 -13.20
C ILE A 247 -1.99 14.74 -13.51
N VAL A 248 -2.09 13.81 -12.55
CA VAL A 248 -2.93 12.61 -12.70
C VAL A 248 -4.40 12.99 -12.79
N ALA A 249 -4.88 13.91 -11.94
CA ALA A 249 -6.26 14.38 -11.98
C ALA A 249 -6.59 14.98 -13.35
N GLU A 250 -5.78 15.90 -13.83
CA GLU A 250 -5.94 16.54 -15.14
C GLU A 250 -5.88 15.52 -16.30
N SER A 251 -4.97 14.54 -16.23
CA SER A 251 -4.80 13.50 -17.28
C SER A 251 -5.99 12.54 -17.37
N LEU A 252 -6.69 12.31 -16.27
CA LEU A 252 -7.88 11.46 -16.21
C LEU A 252 -9.19 12.21 -16.51
N GLY A 253 -9.13 13.53 -16.79
CA GLY A 253 -10.31 14.36 -16.92
C GLY A 253 -11.02 14.65 -15.60
N GLY A 254 -10.28 14.55 -14.51
CA GLY A 254 -10.73 14.84 -13.15
C GLY A 254 -10.54 16.30 -12.76
N ILE A 255 -10.62 16.57 -11.45
CA ILE A 255 -10.64 17.93 -10.89
C ILE A 255 -9.49 18.06 -9.87
N ASN A 256 -8.76 19.18 -9.92
CA ASN A 256 -7.79 19.57 -8.91
C ASN A 256 -8.31 20.79 -8.12
N VAL A 257 -8.51 20.61 -6.83
CA VAL A 257 -9.00 21.62 -5.90
C VAL A 257 -7.89 22.02 -4.97
N VAL A 258 -7.42 23.26 -5.04
CA VAL A 258 -6.36 23.77 -4.18
C VAL A 258 -6.95 24.50 -2.99
N ILE A 259 -6.56 24.07 -1.78
CA ILE A 259 -6.93 24.70 -0.51
C ILE A 259 -5.69 25.42 0.00
N SER A 260 -5.73 26.73 0.00
CA SER A 260 -4.60 27.57 0.39
C SER A 260 -5.06 28.92 0.94
N PRO A 261 -4.18 29.67 1.61
CA PRO A 261 -4.51 31.02 2.09
C PRO A 261 -4.98 31.99 1.00
N THR A 262 -4.56 31.74 -0.23
CA THR A 262 -4.86 32.61 -1.40
C THR A 262 -5.95 32.06 -2.29
N SER A 263 -6.40 30.83 -2.07
CA SER A 263 -7.46 30.21 -2.89
C SER A 263 -8.83 30.77 -2.50
N LYS A 264 -9.73 30.77 -3.50
CA LYS A 264 -11.15 31.12 -3.27
C LYS A 264 -11.97 29.90 -2.86
N THR A 265 -11.35 28.73 -2.79
CA THR A 265 -12.02 27.50 -2.40
C THR A 265 -12.31 27.51 -0.92
N ILE A 266 -13.55 27.27 -0.56
CA ILE A 266 -14.04 27.13 0.81
C ILE A 266 -14.67 25.75 0.91
N ILE A 267 -14.37 25.05 2.00
CA ILE A 267 -15.02 23.81 2.38
C ILE A 267 -15.58 23.99 3.78
N ASN A 268 -16.90 23.90 3.90
CA ASN A 268 -17.58 24.15 5.15
C ASN A 268 -17.58 22.89 6.03
N VAL A 269 -17.01 22.99 7.21
CA VAL A 269 -16.98 21.89 8.18
C VAL A 269 -18.38 21.47 8.64
N PHE A 270 -19.36 22.39 8.58
CA PHE A 270 -20.75 22.13 8.97
C PHE A 270 -21.61 21.51 7.86
N ASP A 271 -21.06 21.28 6.67
CA ASP A 271 -21.84 20.63 5.62
C ASP A 271 -22.36 19.26 6.06
N ILE A 272 -23.66 19.03 5.85
CA ILE A 272 -24.31 17.76 6.14
C ILE A 272 -25.04 17.25 4.90
N GLU A 273 -25.08 15.93 4.71
CA GLU A 273 -25.75 15.25 3.61
C GLU A 273 -26.65 14.15 4.11
N THR A 274 -27.62 13.79 3.27
CA THR A 274 -28.43 12.59 3.51
C THR A 274 -27.59 11.34 3.30
N GLU A 275 -27.78 10.37 4.18
CA GLU A 275 -27.15 9.07 4.14
C GLU A 275 -28.14 8.04 3.57
N ILE A 276 -27.70 7.25 2.59
CA ILE A 276 -28.49 6.15 2.06
C ILE A 276 -28.22 4.91 2.93
N ILE A 277 -29.23 4.42 3.62
CA ILE A 277 -29.14 3.19 4.41
C ILE A 277 -30.11 2.14 3.89
N LYS A 278 -29.76 0.88 4.04
CA LYS A 278 -30.63 -0.24 3.74
C LYS A 278 -31.39 -0.63 5.01
N ASP A 279 -32.69 -0.59 4.96
CA ASP A 279 -33.55 -1.04 6.05
C ASP A 279 -33.43 -2.54 6.20
N GLU A 280 -33.03 -3.02 7.38
CA GLU A 280 -32.75 -4.43 7.65
C GLU A 280 -34.00 -5.33 7.53
N ILE A 281 -35.19 -4.77 7.77
CA ILE A 281 -36.45 -5.51 7.75
C ILE A 281 -37.04 -5.59 6.35
N THR A 282 -37.10 -4.44 5.66
CA THR A 282 -37.75 -4.33 4.35
C THR A 282 -36.81 -4.56 3.17
N GLY A 283 -35.50 -4.51 3.40
CA GLY A 283 -34.47 -4.58 2.37
C GLY A 283 -34.45 -3.37 1.42
N ARG A 284 -35.28 -2.34 1.66
CA ARG A 284 -35.37 -1.14 0.82
C ARG A 284 -34.39 -0.07 1.29
N GLU A 285 -33.84 0.63 0.33
CA GLU A 285 -33.02 1.82 0.60
C GLU A 285 -33.93 2.97 1.06
N ARG A 286 -33.47 3.68 2.10
CA ARG A 286 -34.08 4.94 2.54
C ARG A 286 -32.99 5.97 2.80
N ASN A 287 -33.29 7.20 2.50
CA ASN A 287 -32.46 8.31 2.91
C ASN A 287 -32.74 8.64 4.38
N VAL A 288 -31.71 8.91 5.14
CA VAL A 288 -31.79 9.40 6.52
C VAL A 288 -30.86 10.60 6.68
N LEU A 289 -31.15 11.43 7.65
CA LEU A 289 -30.31 12.51 8.09
C LEU A 289 -29.95 12.23 9.55
N ASN A 290 -28.71 12.41 9.93
CA ASN A 290 -28.24 12.20 11.30
C ASN A 290 -27.48 13.44 11.77
N VAL A 291 -28.18 14.37 12.37
CA VAL A 291 -27.65 15.65 12.85
C VAL A 291 -26.75 15.41 14.07
N GLU A 292 -27.10 14.47 14.95
CA GLU A 292 -26.32 14.16 16.16
C GLU A 292 -24.89 13.70 15.81
N ASN A 293 -24.74 12.75 14.89
CA ASN A 293 -23.41 12.32 14.42
C ASN A 293 -22.62 13.48 13.79
N LYS A 294 -23.31 14.37 13.06
CA LYS A 294 -22.66 15.53 12.46
C LYS A 294 -22.22 16.56 13.51
N VAL A 295 -23.01 16.79 14.54
CA VAL A 295 -22.64 17.63 15.68
C VAL A 295 -21.35 17.11 16.34
N GLU A 296 -21.25 15.79 16.54
CA GLU A 296 -20.02 15.17 17.10
C GLU A 296 -18.81 15.41 16.18
N ASP A 297 -18.94 15.16 14.87
CA ASP A 297 -17.85 15.37 13.90
C ASP A 297 -17.37 16.83 13.87
N VAL A 298 -18.30 17.79 13.85
CA VAL A 298 -17.98 19.23 13.89
C VAL A 298 -17.33 19.61 15.22
N THR A 299 -17.83 19.05 16.32
CA THR A 299 -17.28 19.26 17.66
C THR A 299 -15.82 18.84 17.72
N GLN A 300 -15.48 17.67 17.18
CA GLN A 300 -14.09 17.18 17.14
C GLN A 300 -13.18 18.09 16.30
N ALA A 301 -13.68 18.59 15.16
CA ALA A 301 -12.91 19.53 14.33
C ALA A 301 -12.67 20.87 15.07
N LEU A 302 -13.70 21.44 15.70
CA LEU A 302 -13.58 22.68 16.46
C LEU A 302 -12.71 22.52 17.71
N LEU A 303 -12.73 21.34 18.37
CA LEU A 303 -11.82 21.03 19.49
C LEU A 303 -10.36 21.04 19.04
N THR A 304 -10.07 20.41 17.88
CA THR A 304 -8.70 20.43 17.34
C THR A 304 -8.25 21.84 17.02
N MET A 305 -9.14 22.68 16.46
CA MET A 305 -8.87 24.11 16.24
C MET A 305 -8.60 24.85 17.56
N ALA A 306 -9.42 24.59 18.58
CA ALA A 306 -9.30 25.26 19.88
C ALA A 306 -8.04 24.86 20.64
N ARG A 307 -7.60 23.60 20.54
CA ARG A 307 -6.31 23.15 21.11
C ARG A 307 -5.11 23.79 20.42
N GLY A 308 -5.22 24.11 19.14
CA GLY A 308 -4.16 24.74 18.36
C GLY A 308 -2.88 23.89 18.26
N SER A 309 -1.79 24.52 17.82
CA SER A 309 -0.48 23.87 17.66
C SER A 309 0.20 23.50 18.98
N THR A 310 -0.14 24.17 20.06
CA THR A 310 0.47 23.98 21.40
C THR A 310 -0.24 22.92 22.25
N ARG A 311 -1.35 22.36 21.76
CA ARG A 311 -2.18 21.35 22.47
C ARG A 311 -2.52 21.80 23.89
N SER A 312 -3.12 22.99 24.00
CA SER A 312 -3.42 23.60 25.28
C SER A 312 -4.26 22.69 26.20
N ASP A 313 -3.77 22.48 27.44
CA ASP A 313 -4.48 21.75 28.50
C ASP A 313 -5.74 22.49 28.98
N GLU A 314 -5.98 23.74 28.55
CA GLU A 314 -7.18 24.52 28.85
C GLU A 314 -8.44 23.97 28.16
N VAL A 315 -8.27 23.11 27.15
CA VAL A 315 -9.37 22.43 26.44
C VAL A 315 -9.70 21.13 27.17
N ASN A 316 -10.78 21.16 27.94
CA ASN A 316 -11.27 20.04 28.75
C ASN A 316 -12.68 19.59 28.33
N GLU A 317 -13.30 18.69 29.09
CA GLU A 317 -14.65 18.19 28.82
C GLU A 317 -15.72 19.29 28.82
N LEU A 318 -15.58 20.32 29.67
CA LEU A 318 -16.51 21.45 29.67
C LEU A 318 -16.40 22.28 28.37
N THR A 319 -15.19 22.45 27.84
CA THR A 319 -14.98 23.06 26.52
C THR A 319 -15.67 22.25 25.43
N LYS A 320 -15.52 20.92 25.47
CA LYS A 320 -16.17 20.01 24.52
C LYS A 320 -17.70 20.14 24.57
N GLN A 321 -18.28 20.15 25.77
CA GLN A 321 -19.70 20.31 25.98
C GLN A 321 -20.22 21.65 25.43
N ILE A 322 -19.53 22.75 25.72
CA ILE A 322 -19.89 24.09 25.21
C ILE A 322 -19.89 24.12 23.67
N ILE A 323 -18.89 23.51 23.04
CA ILE A 323 -18.80 23.42 21.59
C ILE A 323 -19.97 22.59 21.05
N ALA A 324 -20.21 21.39 21.60
CA ALA A 324 -21.24 20.48 21.14
C ALA A 324 -22.64 21.11 21.22
N GLU A 325 -23.00 21.71 22.37
CA GLU A 325 -24.25 22.39 22.56
C GLU A 325 -24.43 23.57 21.59
N SER A 326 -23.38 24.37 21.42
CA SER A 326 -23.46 25.53 20.51
C SER A 326 -23.51 25.14 19.04
N VAL A 327 -22.89 24.01 18.64
CA VAL A 327 -23.00 23.44 17.28
C VAL A 327 -24.42 22.91 17.04
N ALA A 328 -25.00 22.17 17.99
CA ALA A 328 -26.39 21.67 17.89
C ALA A 328 -27.37 22.82 17.70
N GLU A 329 -27.25 23.89 18.51
CA GLU A 329 -28.06 25.08 18.38
C GLU A 329 -27.92 25.83 17.04
N GLU A 330 -26.74 25.73 16.38
CA GLU A 330 -26.56 26.29 15.04
C GLU A 330 -27.42 25.56 14.01
N TYR A 331 -27.55 24.23 14.09
CA TYR A 331 -28.45 23.46 13.23
C TYR A 331 -29.92 23.72 13.58
N GLU A 332 -30.27 23.70 14.86
CA GLU A 332 -31.65 23.99 15.33
C GLU A 332 -32.14 25.36 14.89
N SER A 333 -31.31 26.40 15.03
CA SER A 333 -31.68 27.78 14.66
C SER A 333 -31.99 27.95 13.17
N ARG A 334 -31.53 27.01 12.32
CA ARG A 334 -31.83 26.93 10.89
C ARG A 334 -32.97 25.94 10.60
N GLY A 335 -33.57 25.35 11.64
CA GLY A 335 -34.60 24.34 11.51
C GLY A 335 -34.12 23.09 10.80
N ILE A 336 -32.84 22.73 10.95
CA ILE A 336 -32.22 21.49 10.44
C ILE A 336 -32.35 20.43 11.53
N THR A 337 -33.08 19.35 11.23
CA THR A 337 -33.38 18.23 12.11
C THR A 337 -33.11 16.92 11.37
N ASP A 338 -33.37 15.79 11.99
CA ASP A 338 -33.26 14.48 11.33
C ASP A 338 -34.27 14.22 10.21
N ASP A 339 -35.22 15.13 10.00
CA ASP A 339 -36.11 15.13 8.81
C ASP A 339 -35.31 15.61 7.59
N ILE A 340 -35.24 14.77 6.56
CA ILE A 340 -34.56 15.07 5.29
C ILE A 340 -35.07 16.37 4.66
N ASN A 341 -36.38 16.66 4.80
CA ASN A 341 -36.94 17.86 4.22
C ASN A 341 -36.43 19.13 4.90
N SER A 342 -35.96 19.03 6.13
CA SER A 342 -35.42 20.16 6.88
C SER A 342 -34.13 20.74 6.29
N LEU A 343 -33.42 19.99 5.43
CA LEU A 343 -32.22 20.46 4.70
C LEU A 343 -32.53 21.48 3.61
N TYR A 344 -33.77 21.55 3.19
CA TYR A 344 -34.17 22.33 2.02
C TYR A 344 -35.03 23.53 2.43
N GLU A 345 -34.89 24.60 1.67
CA GLU A 345 -35.77 25.75 1.77
C GLU A 345 -37.24 25.30 1.60
N ASP A 346 -38.16 25.90 2.34
CA ASP A 346 -39.60 25.71 2.15
C ASP A 346 -39.96 26.15 0.74
N ASN A 347 -40.14 25.18 -0.14
CA ASN A 347 -40.51 25.47 -1.51
C ASN A 347 -41.93 25.98 -1.58
N ASP A 348 -42.12 27.10 -2.29
CA ASP A 348 -43.41 27.54 -2.78
C ASP A 348 -44.20 26.32 -3.32
N PRO A 349 -45.37 25.99 -2.72
CA PRO A 349 -46.18 24.85 -3.15
C PRO A 349 -46.50 24.86 -4.65
N THR A 350 -46.52 26.03 -5.27
CA THR A 350 -46.74 26.21 -6.71
C THR A 350 -45.58 25.68 -7.56
N ARG A 351 -44.39 25.66 -7.04
CA ARG A 351 -43.18 25.10 -7.76
C ARG A 351 -43.15 23.59 -7.76
N ARG A 352 -43.77 22.89 -6.80
CA ARG A 352 -43.81 21.41 -6.74
C ARG A 352 -44.49 20.78 -7.96
N PHE A 353 -45.37 21.51 -8.63
CA PHE A 353 -46.09 21.04 -9.82
C PHE A 353 -45.55 21.58 -11.15
N SER A 354 -44.49 22.37 -11.12
CA SER A 354 -43.89 22.89 -12.34
C SER A 354 -43.09 21.80 -13.07
N ARG A 355 -43.35 21.60 -14.37
CA ARG A 355 -42.59 20.69 -15.23
C ARG A 355 -41.09 21.05 -15.35
N ASN A 356 -40.71 22.26 -14.98
CA ASN A 356 -39.37 22.80 -15.03
C ASN A 356 -38.67 22.81 -13.66
N TYR A 357 -39.19 22.06 -12.68
CA TYR A 357 -38.59 21.98 -11.35
C TYR A 357 -37.31 21.14 -11.40
N ILE A 358 -36.14 21.77 -11.33
CA ILE A 358 -34.80 21.14 -11.35
C ILE A 358 -34.24 21.17 -9.92
N GLY A 359 -34.78 20.37 -9.02
CA GLY A 359 -34.22 20.15 -7.69
C GLY A 359 -34.70 21.13 -6.60
N ARG A 360 -34.38 20.77 -5.36
CA ARG A 360 -34.69 21.60 -4.16
C ARG A 360 -33.48 22.46 -3.84
N VAL A 361 -33.69 23.69 -3.40
CA VAL A 361 -32.64 24.58 -2.91
C VAL A 361 -32.26 24.16 -1.49
N LYS A 362 -31.01 23.82 -1.25
CA LYS A 362 -30.51 23.57 0.10
C LYS A 362 -30.48 24.87 0.91
N LYS A 363 -30.76 24.76 2.21
CA LYS A 363 -30.55 25.84 3.17
C LYS A 363 -29.05 26.15 3.28
N GLU A 364 -28.75 27.39 3.62
CA GLU A 364 -27.40 27.77 4.01
C GLU A 364 -27.00 27.04 5.29
N MET A 365 -25.89 26.34 5.25
CA MET A 365 -25.35 25.62 6.40
C MET A 365 -24.76 26.58 7.44
N PRO A 366 -24.71 26.20 8.73
CA PRO A 366 -23.89 26.92 9.71
C PRO A 366 -22.46 27.13 9.19
N THR A 367 -21.77 28.11 9.70
CA THR A 367 -20.35 28.36 9.41
C THR A 367 -19.56 28.56 10.68
N ILE A 368 -18.24 28.48 10.61
CA ILE A 368 -17.38 28.81 11.78
C ILE A 368 -17.69 30.25 12.25
N GLY A 369 -17.89 31.19 11.31
CA GLY A 369 -18.24 32.58 11.64
C GLY A 369 -19.59 32.75 12.35
N SER A 370 -20.64 32.00 11.91
CA SER A 370 -21.95 32.06 12.58
C SER A 370 -21.87 31.44 13.99
N TRP A 371 -21.22 30.29 14.12
CA TRP A 371 -20.98 29.65 15.40
C TRP A 371 -20.12 30.53 16.34
N PHE A 372 -19.08 31.17 15.83
CA PHE A 372 -18.26 32.09 16.62
C PHE A 372 -19.04 33.27 17.18
N LYS A 373 -19.97 33.87 16.41
CA LYS A 373 -20.87 34.91 16.88
C LYS A 373 -21.76 34.42 18.02
N ARG A 374 -22.24 33.17 17.95
CA ARG A 374 -22.99 32.54 19.04
C ARG A 374 -22.15 32.39 20.31
N ILE A 375 -20.90 31.94 20.19
CA ILE A 375 -19.95 31.83 21.31
C ILE A 375 -19.73 33.21 21.99
N LEU A 376 -19.51 34.24 21.19
CA LEU A 376 -19.36 35.60 21.72
C LEU A 376 -20.61 36.06 22.53
N ARG A 377 -21.79 35.85 21.97
CA ARG A 377 -23.08 36.22 22.62
C ARG A 377 -23.24 35.44 23.93
N LYS A 378 -23.13 34.12 23.91
CA LYS A 378 -23.24 33.26 25.10
C LYS A 378 -22.24 33.62 26.18
N GLY A 379 -21.02 33.97 25.81
CA GLY A 379 -19.99 34.42 26.75
C GLY A 379 -20.32 35.73 27.45
N GLN A 380 -21.11 36.61 26.81
CA GLN A 380 -21.60 37.86 27.42
C GLN A 380 -22.81 37.61 28.32
N GLU A 381 -23.69 36.69 27.97
CA GLU A 381 -24.95 36.40 28.68
C GLU A 381 -24.75 35.45 29.88
N ASN A 382 -23.68 34.66 29.91
CA ASN A 382 -23.46 33.66 30.94
C ASN A 382 -22.85 34.25 32.21
N GLU A 383 -23.50 34.03 33.35
CA GLU A 383 -23.07 34.55 34.67
C GLU A 383 -22.09 33.59 35.39
N ASN A 384 -22.07 32.32 35.03
CA ASN A 384 -21.19 31.32 35.66
C ASN A 384 -19.71 31.58 35.30
N PRO A 385 -18.80 31.80 36.29
CA PRO A 385 -17.39 32.10 36.05
C PRO A 385 -16.66 30.99 35.23
N ASP A 386 -16.97 29.70 35.49
CA ASP A 386 -16.31 28.60 34.81
C ASP A 386 -16.66 28.59 33.32
N TYR A 387 -17.93 28.75 32.98
CA TYR A 387 -18.36 28.87 31.59
C TYR A 387 -17.82 30.13 30.91
N ARG A 388 -17.78 31.26 31.62
CA ARG A 388 -17.22 32.52 31.11
C ARG A 388 -15.75 32.38 30.73
N PHE A 389 -14.98 31.63 31.51
CA PHE A 389 -13.58 31.34 31.19
C PHE A 389 -13.47 30.63 29.84
N HIS A 390 -14.21 29.56 29.63
CA HIS A 390 -14.17 28.78 28.40
C HIS A 390 -14.70 29.55 27.18
N TYR A 391 -15.77 30.33 27.31
CA TYR A 391 -16.23 31.22 26.24
C TYR A 391 -15.19 32.28 25.88
N SER A 392 -14.54 32.89 26.89
CA SER A 392 -13.46 33.86 26.67
C SER A 392 -12.26 33.22 25.99
N TYR A 393 -11.89 32.01 26.39
CA TYR A 393 -10.83 31.23 25.75
C TYR A 393 -11.16 30.98 24.28
N LEU A 394 -12.31 30.37 24.00
CA LEU A 394 -12.77 30.08 22.64
C LEU A 394 -12.84 31.36 21.78
N SER A 395 -13.33 32.47 22.31
CA SER A 395 -13.39 33.74 21.58
C SER A 395 -12.02 34.29 21.18
N LYS A 396 -10.97 33.98 21.94
CA LYS A 396 -9.60 34.39 21.62
C LYS A 396 -8.95 33.46 20.58
N VAL A 397 -9.01 32.15 20.81
CA VAL A 397 -8.28 31.17 19.98
C VAL A 397 -8.96 30.93 18.64
N MET A 398 -10.30 30.98 18.58
CA MET A 398 -11.05 30.68 17.35
C MET A 398 -11.10 31.86 16.37
N LYS A 399 -10.77 33.07 16.82
CA LYS A 399 -10.77 34.28 15.96
C LYS A 399 -9.90 34.13 14.70
N GLN A 400 -8.81 33.42 14.79
CA GLN A 400 -7.91 33.17 13.65
C GLN A 400 -8.52 32.33 12.52
N TYR A 401 -9.62 31.61 12.79
CA TYR A 401 -10.33 30.79 11.81
C TYR A 401 -11.55 31.49 11.21
N VAL A 402 -11.84 32.71 11.62
CA VAL A 402 -13.03 33.46 11.20
C VAL A 402 -12.69 34.52 10.17
N ARG A 403 -13.32 34.45 9.02
CA ARG A 403 -13.07 35.33 7.86
C ARG A 403 -13.39 36.80 8.14
N GLU A 404 -14.47 37.04 8.83
CA GLU A 404 -14.90 38.40 9.19
C GLU A 404 -13.86 39.18 10.01
N TYR A 405 -13.01 38.44 10.76
CA TYR A 405 -11.92 39.01 11.56
C TYR A 405 -10.56 38.93 10.85
N ASN A 406 -10.54 38.72 9.53
CA ASN A 406 -9.32 38.53 8.74
C ASN A 406 -8.40 37.42 9.30
N GLY A 407 -9.01 36.33 9.76
CA GLY A 407 -8.29 35.21 10.33
C GLY A 407 -7.33 34.58 9.33
N GLN A 408 -6.08 34.34 9.76
CA GLN A 408 -5.03 33.79 8.89
C GLN A 408 -5.30 32.35 8.44
N MET A 409 -6.16 31.64 9.17
CA MET A 409 -6.52 30.24 8.92
C MET A 409 -8.01 30.06 8.57
N ALA A 410 -8.62 31.08 7.98
CA ALA A 410 -10.06 31.09 7.66
C ALA A 410 -10.44 30.33 6.36
N TYR A 411 -9.71 29.25 6.06
CA TYR A 411 -9.95 28.44 4.82
C TYR A 411 -11.26 27.65 4.86
N PHE A 412 -11.78 27.39 6.06
CA PHE A 412 -12.96 26.57 6.31
C PHE A 412 -14.18 27.38 6.79
N ASP A 413 -14.08 28.72 6.79
CA ASP A 413 -15.16 29.61 7.20
C ASP A 413 -15.93 30.17 6.00
N GLY A 414 -17.16 29.75 5.83
CA GLY A 414 -18.07 30.16 4.78
C GLY A 414 -18.81 28.97 4.16
N GLN A 415 -19.71 29.24 3.21
CA GLN A 415 -20.40 28.19 2.46
C GLN A 415 -19.41 27.50 1.50
N SER A 416 -19.54 26.19 1.34
CA SER A 416 -18.71 25.45 0.39
C SER A 416 -18.88 25.98 -1.03
N THR A 417 -17.75 26.27 -1.68
CA THR A 417 -17.70 26.79 -3.07
C THR A 417 -17.51 25.68 -4.10
N PHE A 418 -17.34 24.45 -3.63
CA PHE A 418 -17.08 23.29 -4.46
C PHE A 418 -18.03 22.15 -4.12
N GLU A 419 -18.64 21.55 -5.14
CA GLU A 419 -19.47 20.36 -5.02
C GLU A 419 -18.81 19.17 -5.74
N LEU A 420 -18.91 18.00 -5.11
CA LEU A 420 -18.46 16.75 -5.72
C LEU A 420 -19.51 16.27 -6.74
N LEU A 421 -19.09 16.17 -7.99
CA LEU A 421 -19.90 15.61 -9.06
C LEU A 421 -19.70 14.10 -9.10
N ASP A 422 -20.79 13.34 -9.06
CA ASP A 422 -20.77 11.90 -9.25
C ASP A 422 -20.25 11.55 -10.66
N GLY A 423 -19.49 10.44 -10.77
CA GLY A 423 -18.86 10.03 -12.03
C GLY A 423 -17.56 10.76 -12.35
N THR A 424 -17.07 11.64 -11.47
CA THR A 424 -15.75 12.25 -11.66
C THR A 424 -14.65 11.20 -11.44
N PRO A 425 -13.82 10.89 -12.44
CA PRO A 425 -12.87 9.78 -12.36
C PRO A 425 -11.80 9.97 -11.29
N PHE A 426 -11.36 11.23 -11.10
CA PHE A 426 -10.38 11.57 -10.07
C PHE A 426 -10.57 12.99 -9.54
N ILE A 427 -10.59 13.12 -8.21
CA ILE A 427 -10.66 14.40 -7.52
C ILE A 427 -9.42 14.53 -6.64
N ASN A 428 -8.67 15.60 -6.81
CA ASN A 428 -7.51 15.91 -5.98
C ASN A 428 -7.81 17.10 -5.07
N LEU A 429 -7.73 16.91 -3.76
CA LEU A 429 -7.77 17.96 -2.76
C LEU A 429 -6.34 18.28 -2.33
N ASP A 430 -5.77 19.30 -2.95
CA ASP A 430 -4.38 19.73 -2.75
C ASP A 430 -4.28 20.70 -1.59
N ILE A 431 -3.62 20.27 -0.51
CA ILE A 431 -3.34 21.04 0.70
C ILE A 431 -1.84 21.35 0.87
N SER A 432 -1.03 21.12 -0.15
CA SER A 432 0.44 21.26 -0.09
C SER A 432 0.91 22.67 0.23
N GLN A 433 0.06 23.69 -0.06
CA GLN A 433 0.38 25.09 0.20
C GLN A 433 0.07 25.55 1.65
N LEU A 434 -0.51 24.67 2.47
CA LEU A 434 -0.75 24.95 3.89
C LEU A 434 0.51 24.68 4.71
N GLU A 435 0.62 25.36 5.85
CA GLU A 435 1.73 25.17 6.79
C GLU A 435 1.72 23.73 7.34
N GLU A 436 2.90 23.09 7.35
CA GLU A 436 3.07 21.65 7.55
C GLU A 436 2.75 21.19 8.98
N ARG A 437 3.11 21.98 10.00
CA ARG A 437 3.07 21.52 11.39
C ARG A 437 1.66 21.45 11.97
N PHE A 438 0.79 22.38 11.58
CA PHE A 438 -0.55 22.47 12.16
C PHE A 438 -1.64 22.61 11.11
N ALA A 439 -1.50 23.50 10.12
CA ALA A 439 -2.58 23.76 9.15
C ALA A 439 -2.86 22.55 8.25
N ARG A 440 -1.86 21.81 7.79
CA ARG A 440 -2.06 20.60 6.99
C ARG A 440 -2.77 19.48 7.77
N PRO A 441 -2.31 19.07 8.98
CA PRO A 441 -3.02 18.05 9.77
C PRO A 441 -4.46 18.45 10.09
N LEU A 442 -4.70 19.70 10.46
CA LEU A 442 -6.05 20.23 10.68
C LEU A 442 -6.90 20.14 9.42
N ALA A 443 -6.34 20.55 8.28
CA ALA A 443 -7.02 20.44 6.99
C ALA A 443 -7.33 18.99 6.64
N GLN A 444 -6.40 18.06 6.86
CA GLN A 444 -6.64 16.63 6.63
C GLN A 444 -7.82 16.13 7.47
N GLN A 445 -7.89 16.48 8.74
CA GLN A 445 -8.99 16.07 9.62
C GLN A 445 -10.35 16.62 9.13
N ILE A 446 -10.43 17.92 8.84
CA ILE A 446 -11.65 18.55 8.36
C ILE A 446 -12.09 17.96 7.03
N LEU A 447 -11.15 17.79 6.11
CA LEU A 447 -11.42 17.24 4.79
C LEU A 447 -11.84 15.78 4.86
N LEU A 448 -11.31 14.98 5.78
CA LEU A 448 -11.76 13.60 5.98
C LEU A 448 -13.23 13.54 6.41
N SER A 449 -13.65 14.40 7.36
CA SER A 449 -15.06 14.52 7.75
C SER A 449 -15.92 14.96 6.57
N TRP A 450 -15.47 15.95 5.80
CA TRP A 450 -16.19 16.43 4.63
C TRP A 450 -16.26 15.37 3.50
N ILE A 451 -15.17 14.62 3.25
CA ILE A 451 -15.13 13.50 2.29
C ILE A 451 -16.14 12.42 2.71
N TRP A 452 -16.19 12.11 4.01
CA TRP A 452 -17.16 11.16 4.53
C TRP A 452 -18.59 11.59 4.22
N GLU A 453 -18.95 12.85 4.50
CA GLU A 453 -20.27 13.40 4.23
C GLU A 453 -20.59 13.45 2.73
N LYS A 454 -19.74 14.08 1.95
CA LYS A 454 -20.03 14.43 0.55
C LYS A 454 -19.71 13.33 -0.47
N TYR A 455 -18.83 12.40 -0.15
CA TYR A 455 -18.34 11.40 -1.09
C TYR A 455 -18.70 9.97 -0.70
N VAL A 456 -18.55 9.62 0.58
CA VAL A 456 -18.78 8.25 1.05
C VAL A 456 -20.26 8.00 1.36
N LYS A 457 -20.91 8.85 2.15
CA LYS A 457 -22.33 8.69 2.54
C LYS A 457 -23.31 8.78 1.37
N LYS A 458 -22.96 9.51 0.32
CA LYS A 458 -23.77 9.58 -0.91
C LYS A 458 -23.79 8.28 -1.71
N ASN A 459 -22.82 7.37 -1.49
CA ASN A 459 -22.81 6.11 -2.20
C ASN A 459 -23.83 5.13 -1.61
N SER A 460 -24.50 4.35 -2.48
CA SER A 460 -25.50 3.36 -2.07
C SER A 460 -24.88 2.28 -1.17
N GLU A 461 -25.67 1.74 -0.24
CA GLU A 461 -25.33 0.51 0.49
C GLU A 461 -25.60 -0.76 -0.34
N ASP A 462 -26.39 -0.66 -1.40
CA ASP A 462 -26.58 -1.72 -2.36
C ASP A 462 -25.33 -1.82 -3.27
N LYS A 463 -24.53 -2.85 -3.03
CA LYS A 463 -23.26 -3.03 -3.74
C LYS A 463 -23.38 -3.23 -5.26
N GLU A 464 -24.56 -3.61 -5.75
CA GLU A 464 -24.79 -3.75 -7.19
C GLU A 464 -25.01 -2.40 -7.87
N LYS A 465 -25.53 -1.42 -7.13
CA LYS A 465 -25.76 -0.05 -7.60
C LYS A 465 -24.66 0.93 -7.22
N ALA A 466 -23.93 0.62 -6.14
CA ALA A 466 -22.89 1.49 -5.62
C ALA A 466 -21.68 1.55 -6.56
N ALA A 467 -21.26 2.76 -6.91
CA ALA A 467 -19.99 2.98 -7.59
C ALA A 467 -18.81 2.49 -6.74
N LYS A 468 -17.79 1.92 -7.38
CA LYS A 468 -16.53 1.62 -6.70
C LYS A 468 -15.77 2.93 -6.48
N LYS A 469 -15.61 3.33 -5.23
CA LYS A 469 -14.96 4.58 -4.85
C LYS A 469 -13.70 4.32 -4.02
N ARG A 470 -12.67 5.16 -4.18
CA ARG A 470 -11.44 5.09 -3.39
C ARG A 470 -11.11 6.45 -2.79
N VAL A 471 -10.83 6.48 -1.50
CA VAL A 471 -10.30 7.64 -0.79
C VAL A 471 -8.83 7.39 -0.49
N LEU A 472 -7.97 8.28 -0.99
CA LEU A 472 -6.53 8.23 -0.83
C LEU A 472 -6.10 9.25 0.22
N ILE A 473 -5.35 8.83 1.21
CA ILE A 473 -4.77 9.72 2.21
C ILE A 473 -3.26 9.61 2.09
N ASP A 474 -2.65 10.65 1.55
CA ASP A 474 -1.19 10.73 1.50
C ASP A 474 -0.64 11.35 2.80
N GLU A 475 0.56 10.89 3.20
CA GLU A 475 1.24 11.30 4.43
C GLU A 475 0.35 11.21 5.69
N ALA A 476 -0.36 10.08 5.84
CA ALA A 476 -1.33 9.86 6.92
C ALA A 476 -0.71 9.91 8.33
N TRP A 477 0.61 9.81 8.47
CA TRP A 477 1.31 10.01 9.75
C TRP A 477 1.04 11.38 10.36
N MET A 478 0.70 12.39 9.55
CA MET A 478 0.35 13.73 10.02
C MET A 478 -0.90 13.75 10.92
N LEU A 479 -1.80 12.77 10.75
CA LEU A 479 -3.01 12.63 11.56
C LEU A 479 -2.73 12.00 12.92
N LEU A 480 -1.71 11.17 13.04
CA LEU A 480 -1.44 10.37 14.24
C LEU A 480 -1.24 11.18 15.53
N PRO A 481 -0.72 12.41 15.50
CA PRO A 481 -0.67 13.25 16.70
C PRO A 481 -2.02 13.67 17.26
N TYR A 482 -3.11 13.55 16.48
CA TYR A 482 -4.45 14.02 16.81
C TYR A 482 -5.38 12.83 17.06
N PRO A 483 -5.72 12.48 18.32
CA PRO A 483 -6.54 11.31 18.64
C PRO A 483 -7.89 11.31 17.90
N GLU A 484 -8.53 12.47 17.82
CA GLU A 484 -9.82 12.65 17.16
C GLU A 484 -9.75 12.31 15.66
N ALA A 485 -8.65 12.68 15.00
CA ALA A 485 -8.42 12.36 13.59
C ALA A 485 -8.17 10.86 13.38
N VAL A 486 -7.45 10.21 14.30
CA VAL A 486 -7.19 8.77 14.26
C VAL A 486 -8.48 7.98 14.48
N ASP A 487 -9.32 8.37 15.43
CA ASP A 487 -10.62 7.74 15.69
C ASP A 487 -11.56 7.86 14.49
N PHE A 488 -11.55 9.02 13.84
CA PHE A 488 -12.31 9.22 12.61
C PHE A 488 -11.80 8.33 11.47
N LEU A 489 -10.47 8.24 11.30
CA LEU A 489 -9.84 7.36 10.31
C LEU A 489 -10.21 5.89 10.53
N ASN A 490 -10.22 5.43 11.79
CA ASN A 490 -10.64 4.09 12.17
C ASN A 490 -12.12 3.82 11.86
N THR A 491 -12.98 4.79 12.16
CA THR A 491 -14.40 4.71 11.85
C THR A 491 -14.62 4.58 10.35
N MET A 492 -13.94 5.40 9.56
CA MET A 492 -13.97 5.34 8.11
C MET A 492 -13.48 3.99 7.58
N ALA A 493 -12.34 3.48 8.09
CA ALA A 493 -11.79 2.19 7.69
C ALA A 493 -12.76 1.02 7.91
N ARG A 494 -13.52 1.04 8.99
CA ARG A 494 -14.50 0.00 9.33
C ARG A 494 -15.80 0.10 8.53
N ARG A 495 -16.27 1.31 8.23
CA ARG A 495 -17.61 1.57 7.64
C ARG A 495 -17.59 1.72 6.12
N ALA A 496 -16.48 2.15 5.51
CA ALA A 496 -16.39 2.45 4.08
C ALA A 496 -16.79 1.26 3.18
N ARG A 497 -16.44 0.03 3.57
CA ARG A 497 -16.78 -1.20 2.83
C ARG A 497 -18.29 -1.36 2.59
N LYS A 498 -19.13 -1.01 3.56
CA LYS A 498 -20.60 -1.14 3.42
C LYS A 498 -21.11 -0.34 2.23
N ARG A 499 -20.40 0.73 1.86
CA ARG A 499 -20.73 1.65 0.78
C ARG A 499 -19.87 1.48 -0.46
N ASN A 500 -19.24 0.30 -0.63
CA ASN A 500 -18.36 0.02 -1.76
C ASN A 500 -17.21 1.05 -1.92
N VAL A 501 -16.69 1.55 -0.79
CA VAL A 501 -15.59 2.50 -0.75
C VAL A 501 -14.34 1.83 -0.16
N SER A 502 -13.19 2.08 -0.75
CA SER A 502 -11.87 1.68 -0.29
C SER A 502 -11.14 2.87 0.31
N LEU A 503 -10.59 2.71 1.50
CA LEU A 503 -9.64 3.65 2.09
C LEU A 503 -8.23 3.19 1.76
N ALA A 504 -7.44 4.03 1.11
CA ALA A 504 -6.03 3.79 0.82
C ALA A 504 -5.15 4.76 1.62
N VAL A 505 -4.48 4.24 2.63
CA VAL A 505 -3.64 5.01 3.56
C VAL A 505 -2.18 4.83 3.17
N MET A 506 -1.47 5.94 3.01
CA MET A 506 -0.06 5.94 2.64
C MET A 506 0.78 6.66 3.69
N SER A 507 1.92 6.07 4.05
CA SER A 507 2.85 6.67 5.01
C SER A 507 4.30 6.27 4.73
N GLN A 508 5.22 7.08 5.21
CA GLN A 508 6.66 6.79 5.10
C GLN A 508 7.15 5.89 6.24
N LYS A 509 6.59 6.03 7.43
CA LYS A 509 6.99 5.28 8.62
C LYS A 509 5.89 4.34 9.09
N PHE A 510 6.23 3.08 9.24
CA PHE A 510 5.33 2.07 9.79
C PHE A 510 5.28 2.15 11.32
N GLN A 511 6.43 2.42 11.97
CA GLN A 511 6.56 2.50 13.42
C GLN A 511 5.54 3.47 14.04
N ASP A 512 5.29 4.62 13.41
CA ASP A 512 4.34 5.62 13.91
C ASP A 512 2.91 5.06 14.05
N PHE A 513 2.52 4.13 13.15
CA PHE A 513 1.25 3.41 13.21
C PHE A 513 1.26 2.25 14.20
N TYR A 514 2.41 1.58 14.35
CA TYR A 514 2.57 0.45 15.26
C TYR A 514 2.49 0.86 16.72
N GLU A 515 3.12 1.98 17.09
CA GLU A 515 3.17 2.46 18.47
C GLU A 515 1.84 2.99 19.02
N LYS A 516 0.85 3.21 18.14
CA LYS A 516 -0.48 3.72 18.52
C LYS A 516 -1.54 2.64 18.34
N PRO A 517 -2.12 2.10 19.45
CA PRO A 517 -3.16 1.07 19.38
C PRO A 517 -4.36 1.47 18.49
N GLU A 518 -4.75 2.73 18.54
CA GLU A 518 -5.84 3.27 17.75
C GLU A 518 -5.53 3.21 16.24
N ALA A 519 -4.29 3.51 15.85
CA ALA A 519 -3.85 3.46 14.45
C ALA A 519 -3.67 2.02 13.93
N GLN A 520 -3.37 1.06 14.82
CA GLN A 520 -3.26 -0.36 14.43
C GLN A 520 -4.57 -0.91 13.85
N ALA A 521 -5.72 -0.36 14.23
CA ALA A 521 -7.01 -0.77 13.69
C ALA A 521 -7.11 -0.53 12.18
N VAL A 522 -6.48 0.51 11.64
CA VAL A 522 -6.42 0.77 10.20
C VAL A 522 -5.61 -0.32 9.48
N LEU A 523 -4.49 -0.75 10.08
CA LEU A 523 -3.63 -1.81 9.54
C LEU A 523 -4.36 -3.16 9.46
N THR A 524 -5.08 -3.51 10.54
CA THR A 524 -5.81 -4.77 10.65
C THR A 524 -7.07 -4.77 9.78
N SER A 525 -7.69 -3.61 9.57
CA SER A 525 -8.86 -3.43 8.70
C SER A 525 -8.50 -3.26 7.22
N SER A 526 -7.26 -3.56 6.81
CA SER A 526 -6.83 -3.47 5.42
C SER A 526 -6.38 -4.84 4.93
N ASP A 527 -7.10 -5.43 3.97
CA ASP A 527 -6.72 -6.72 3.39
C ASP A 527 -5.53 -6.58 2.42
N THR A 528 -5.37 -5.41 1.83
CA THR A 528 -4.24 -5.13 0.94
C THR A 528 -3.15 -4.34 1.66
N LYS A 529 -1.94 -4.86 1.65
CA LYS A 529 -0.77 -4.24 2.24
C LYS A 529 0.37 -4.25 1.24
N LEU A 530 0.93 -3.09 0.95
CA LEU A 530 2.07 -2.94 0.07
C LEU A 530 3.23 -2.30 0.81
N PHE A 531 4.31 -3.04 0.93
CA PHE A 531 5.57 -2.55 1.48
C PHE A 531 6.57 -2.39 0.34
N LEU A 532 6.89 -1.16 -0.04
CA LEU A 532 8.03 -0.88 -0.90
C LEU A 532 9.32 -0.88 -0.07
N ALA A 533 10.44 -0.41 -0.64
CA ALA A 533 11.70 -0.36 0.10
C ALA A 533 11.55 0.34 1.46
N GLN A 534 12.09 -0.27 2.51
CA GLN A 534 12.01 0.15 3.90
C GLN A 534 13.39 0.46 4.48
N ASP A 535 13.42 1.28 5.51
CA ASP A 535 14.63 1.44 6.33
C ASP A 535 14.79 0.28 7.30
N LYS A 536 16.03 -0.05 7.66
CA LYS A 536 16.34 -1.17 8.55
C LYS A 536 15.65 -1.05 9.92
N SER A 537 15.42 0.18 10.39
CA SER A 537 14.73 0.45 11.66
C SER A 537 13.25 0.05 11.65
N GLU A 538 12.59 0.06 10.50
CA GLU A 538 11.17 -0.27 10.36
C GLU A 538 10.91 -1.79 10.33
N ILE A 539 11.92 -2.57 9.89
CA ILE A 539 11.78 -4.01 9.65
C ILE A 539 11.32 -4.81 10.88
N PRO A 540 11.84 -4.59 12.10
CA PRO A 540 11.40 -5.35 13.27
C PRO A 540 9.90 -5.23 13.51
N TYR A 541 9.33 -4.04 13.41
CA TYR A 541 7.91 -3.77 13.60
C TYR A 541 7.05 -4.41 12.50
N ILE A 542 7.43 -4.25 11.23
CA ILE A 542 6.73 -4.83 10.08
C ILE A 542 6.74 -6.37 10.18
N LYS A 543 7.89 -6.95 10.52
CA LYS A 543 8.06 -8.39 10.67
C LYS A 543 7.18 -8.95 11.79
N GLU A 544 7.11 -8.28 12.93
CA GLU A 544 6.28 -8.68 14.07
C GLU A 544 4.80 -8.69 13.72
N VAL A 545 4.29 -7.60 13.15
CA VAL A 545 2.85 -7.44 12.83
C VAL A 545 2.41 -8.37 11.71
N PHE A 546 3.19 -8.48 10.64
CA PHE A 546 2.80 -9.19 9.43
C PHE A 546 3.44 -10.58 9.28
N LYS A 547 4.17 -11.02 10.31
CA LYS A 547 4.80 -12.34 10.38
C LYS A 547 5.66 -12.64 9.13
N LEU A 548 6.50 -11.66 8.74
CA LEU A 548 7.36 -11.82 7.59
C LEU A 548 8.48 -12.84 7.87
N SER A 549 8.83 -13.61 6.85
CA SER A 549 10.04 -14.44 6.85
C SER A 549 11.31 -13.59 6.84
N GLU A 550 12.44 -14.18 7.20
CA GLU A 550 13.75 -13.49 7.14
C GLU A 550 14.08 -13.03 5.71
N GLY A 551 13.73 -13.84 4.71
CA GLY A 551 13.93 -13.51 3.29
C GLY A 551 13.12 -12.30 2.83
N GLU A 552 11.82 -12.23 3.19
CA GLU A 552 10.95 -11.07 2.89
C GLU A 552 11.45 -9.81 3.58
N ALA A 553 11.86 -9.92 4.85
CA ALA A 553 12.41 -8.81 5.63
C ALA A 553 13.72 -8.28 5.02
N ALA A 554 14.65 -9.18 4.65
CA ALA A 554 15.89 -8.81 3.98
C ALA A 554 15.64 -8.16 2.61
N PHE A 555 14.68 -8.69 1.84
CA PHE A 555 14.28 -8.12 0.55
C PHE A 555 13.81 -6.67 0.68
N LEU A 556 12.97 -6.35 1.64
CA LEU A 556 12.46 -4.98 1.85
C LEU A 556 13.55 -3.94 2.13
N THR A 557 14.71 -4.36 2.67
CA THR A 557 15.84 -3.44 2.89
C THR A 557 16.69 -3.20 1.66
N THR A 558 16.66 -4.12 0.69
CA THR A 558 17.58 -4.16 -0.46
C THR A 558 16.90 -3.95 -1.81
N CYS A 559 15.56 -4.02 -1.87
CA CYS A 559 14.81 -3.91 -3.11
C CYS A 559 14.95 -2.52 -3.75
N ASN A 560 14.82 -2.50 -5.08
CA ASN A 560 14.94 -1.28 -5.87
C ASN A 560 13.68 -0.41 -5.78
N ARG A 561 13.77 0.83 -6.27
CA ARG A 561 12.61 1.73 -6.41
C ARG A 561 11.51 1.07 -7.25
N GLY A 562 10.28 1.06 -6.73
CA GLY A 562 9.11 0.44 -7.37
C GLY A 562 9.04 -1.07 -7.19
N GLU A 563 9.93 -1.66 -6.40
CA GLU A 563 9.84 -3.05 -5.98
C GLU A 563 9.38 -3.14 -4.54
N GLY A 564 8.67 -4.20 -4.20
CA GLY A 564 8.12 -4.37 -2.86
C GLY A 564 7.46 -5.72 -2.63
N LEU A 565 6.86 -5.84 -1.46
CA LEU A 565 6.07 -6.99 -1.03
C LEU A 565 4.59 -6.61 -1.03
N LEU A 566 3.81 -7.25 -1.87
CA LEU A 566 2.36 -7.10 -1.92
C LEU A 566 1.71 -8.27 -1.19
N LYS A 567 0.91 -7.96 -0.15
CA LYS A 567 0.08 -8.92 0.57
C LYS A 567 -1.39 -8.60 0.30
N VAL A 568 -2.15 -9.59 -0.12
CA VAL A 568 -3.58 -9.47 -0.44
C VAL A 568 -4.33 -10.63 0.22
N GLY A 569 -5.01 -10.34 1.31
CA GLY A 569 -5.57 -11.40 2.17
C GLY A 569 -4.47 -12.31 2.71
N SER A 570 -4.52 -13.59 2.35
CA SER A 570 -3.51 -14.60 2.69
C SER A 570 -2.32 -14.65 1.73
N ASP A 571 -2.48 -14.11 0.52
CA ASP A 571 -1.51 -14.26 -0.55
C ASP A 571 -0.43 -13.18 -0.48
N THR A 572 0.79 -13.55 -0.83
CA THR A 572 1.94 -12.64 -0.81
C THR A 572 2.74 -12.79 -2.10
N ALA A 573 3.13 -11.69 -2.72
CA ALA A 573 3.98 -11.71 -3.90
C ALA A 573 5.04 -10.60 -3.84
N ILE A 574 6.23 -10.88 -4.35
CA ILE A 574 7.25 -9.86 -4.61
C ILE A 574 6.90 -9.17 -5.92
N ILE A 575 6.57 -7.88 -5.84
CA ILE A 575 6.11 -7.09 -6.98
C ILE A 575 7.19 -6.14 -7.50
N SER A 576 7.25 -6.00 -8.82
CA SER A 576 7.96 -4.92 -9.51
C SER A 576 6.96 -4.09 -10.30
N ILE A 577 6.71 -2.87 -9.83
CA ILE A 577 5.75 -1.95 -10.44
C ILE A 577 6.45 -1.22 -11.57
N ARG A 578 5.89 -1.34 -12.78
CA ARG A 578 6.48 -0.79 -14.01
C ARG A 578 5.43 0.04 -14.77
N PRO A 579 5.41 1.35 -14.59
CA PRO A 579 4.66 2.23 -15.46
C PRO A 579 5.18 2.14 -16.91
N THR A 580 4.30 2.27 -17.87
CA THR A 580 4.67 2.40 -19.29
C THR A 580 5.33 3.75 -19.55
N LYS A 581 6.01 3.90 -20.68
CA LYS A 581 6.63 5.20 -21.08
C LYS A 581 5.60 6.34 -21.10
N LYS A 582 4.37 6.06 -21.56
CA LYS A 582 3.29 7.05 -21.57
C LYS A 582 2.79 7.38 -20.17
N GLU A 583 2.67 6.40 -19.29
CA GLU A 583 2.25 6.64 -17.89
C GLU A 583 3.30 7.47 -17.15
N PHE A 584 4.60 7.28 -17.41
CA PHE A 584 5.65 8.10 -16.79
C PHE A 584 5.46 9.60 -17.02
N GLU A 585 4.79 10.01 -18.08
CA GLU A 585 4.55 11.42 -18.40
C GLU A 585 3.68 12.13 -17.35
N PHE A 586 2.84 11.38 -16.62
CA PHE A 586 1.94 11.94 -15.60
C PHE A 586 2.10 11.32 -14.21
N VAL A 587 2.81 10.17 -14.07
CA VAL A 587 3.05 9.57 -12.75
C VAL A 587 4.39 9.95 -12.13
N GLU A 588 5.37 10.43 -12.92
CA GLU A 588 6.71 10.81 -12.40
C GLU A 588 6.61 12.01 -11.45
N THR A 589 7.34 11.95 -10.34
CA THR A 589 7.37 12.98 -9.30
C THR A 589 8.68 13.78 -9.29
N ASN A 590 9.72 13.26 -9.94
CA ASN A 590 11.01 13.94 -10.00
C ASN A 590 10.99 15.12 -10.95
N VAL A 591 11.10 16.33 -10.43
CA VAL A 591 11.04 17.61 -11.18
C VAL A 591 12.02 17.66 -12.36
N ASN A 592 13.24 17.12 -12.19
CA ASN A 592 14.22 17.10 -13.26
C ASN A 592 13.82 16.16 -14.40
N LYS A 593 13.23 15.01 -14.08
CA LYS A 593 12.72 14.08 -15.09
C LYS A 593 11.47 14.61 -15.77
N ILE A 594 10.59 15.28 -15.05
CA ILE A 594 9.41 15.95 -15.62
C ILE A 594 9.84 17.00 -16.66
N LYS A 595 10.85 17.83 -16.34
CA LYS A 595 11.40 18.80 -17.30
C LYS A 595 11.94 18.12 -18.56
N LEU A 596 12.72 17.04 -18.42
CA LEU A 596 13.24 16.28 -19.56
C LEU A 596 12.12 15.69 -20.43
N ILE A 597 11.06 15.18 -19.83
CA ILE A 597 9.88 14.66 -20.56
C ILE A 597 9.19 15.78 -21.32
N GLN A 598 9.02 16.96 -20.71
CA GLN A 598 8.42 18.12 -21.35
C GLN A 598 9.25 18.64 -22.54
N GLU A 599 10.57 18.71 -22.38
CA GLU A 599 11.49 19.08 -23.46
C GLU A 599 11.45 18.09 -24.63
N GLN A 600 11.38 16.80 -24.35
CA GLN A 600 11.23 15.77 -25.38
C GLN A 600 9.91 15.90 -26.14
N LYS A 601 8.80 16.14 -25.45
CA LYS A 601 7.48 16.38 -26.07
C LYS A 601 7.49 17.61 -26.98
N GLN A 602 8.10 18.70 -26.54
CA GLN A 602 8.22 19.91 -27.38
C GLN A 602 9.00 19.63 -28.66
N LYS A 603 10.13 18.91 -28.55
CA LYS A 603 10.93 18.54 -29.74
C LYS A 603 10.18 17.59 -30.68
N GLU A 604 9.38 16.67 -30.17
CA GLU A 604 8.53 15.77 -30.98
C GLU A 604 7.40 16.53 -31.66
N GLN A 605 6.75 17.47 -30.98
CA GLN A 605 5.72 18.34 -31.59
C GLN A 605 6.29 19.24 -32.67
N GLU A 606 7.47 19.81 -32.47
CA GLU A 606 8.15 20.60 -33.47
C GLU A 606 8.54 19.78 -34.72
N ARG A 607 9.00 18.52 -34.51
CA ARG A 607 9.30 17.59 -35.61
C ARG A 607 8.04 17.20 -36.39
N SER A 608 6.93 16.91 -35.67
CA SER A 608 5.65 16.59 -36.32
C SER A 608 5.10 17.76 -37.11
N LYS A 609 5.22 19.01 -36.64
CA LYS A 609 4.81 20.20 -37.37
C LYS A 609 5.66 20.44 -38.61
N LYS A 610 6.96 20.16 -38.56
CA LYS A 610 7.86 20.27 -39.76
C LYS A 610 7.55 19.20 -40.80
N ASN A 611 7.18 17.97 -40.39
CA ASN A 611 6.83 16.90 -41.34
C ASN A 611 5.43 17.05 -41.96
N VAL A 612 4.55 17.89 -41.41
CA VAL A 612 3.22 18.19 -41.98
C VAL A 612 3.31 19.38 -42.96
N GLN A 613 4.39 20.18 -42.90
CA GLN A 613 4.64 21.32 -43.78
C GLN A 613 5.56 20.99 -44.97
N SER A 614 6.15 19.80 -44.98
CA SER A 614 6.88 19.24 -46.13
C SER A 614 5.99 18.23 -46.88
#